data_1bbe9502764270442c5e5f90c0fa1c2c
#
_entry.id   1bbe9502764270442c5e5f90c0fa1c2c
#
_cell.length_a   1.000
_cell.length_b   1.000
_cell.length_c   1.000
_cell.angle_alpha   90.00
_cell.angle_beta   90.00
_cell.angle_gamma   90.00
#
_symmetry.space_group_name_H-M   'P 1'
#
loop_
_entity.id
_entity.type
_entity.pdbx_description
1 polymer ?
#
loop_
_entity_poly.entity_id
_entity_poly.type
_entity_poly.pdbx_seq_one_letter_code
_entity_poly.pdbx_strand_id
1 'polypeptide(L)'
;MKLFKNKPVTHLNQIYFYLVAILILRLDLVFLNTMPTGGDMGAHVVPIKYFIENFALNFQLNGWSNDWFAGYPLYFFYFPFPAVVTFLLNLVFPYGVAFKLMVIGSILLTIYSFERLFRNMQSNFSIFGYIAGLTYILTESFTIYGGNLASTLAGQFSFTYSIAFANLAIAHLTKSDKNNRHVVSAIFLGFSLLSHLIPFLIYALIYFYFWIKAKNTTVEKFSSGLIFLFITIRFTTSLLTNLEYTTNMSYTPFTKLSDLVKSDITPYILVIFIILLFNMKLVMSFKVTSLFEWFIVIFSVLLYFYVPEGALWNGRVVSFLNLGVVIIFFKLFEYSVMNIFRYEQGEIILKILSTIILFSYLLTFVDKW
;
A
#
# COMPACT_ATOMS: atom_id res chain seq x y z
N MET A 1 -14.63 -12.40 -27.63
CA MET A 1 -14.82 -11.18 -26.83
C MET A 1 -13.70 -10.23 -27.19
N LYS A 2 -13.98 -9.14 -27.93
CA LYS A 2 -12.96 -8.14 -28.28
C LYS A 2 -12.46 -7.50 -27.00
N LEU A 3 -11.18 -7.66 -26.69
CA LEU A 3 -10.50 -6.94 -25.61
C LEU A 3 -10.72 -5.44 -25.84
N PHE A 4 -11.52 -4.84 -24.97
CA PHE A 4 -11.76 -3.41 -25.00
C PHE A 4 -10.42 -2.71 -24.73
N LYS A 5 -10.01 -1.82 -25.66
CA LYS A 5 -8.84 -0.97 -25.43
C LYS A 5 -9.12 -0.12 -24.19
N ASN A 6 -8.28 -0.26 -23.18
CA ASN A 6 -8.27 0.64 -22.01
C ASN A 6 -8.33 2.08 -22.48
N LYS A 7 -9.46 2.77 -22.30
CA LYS A 7 -9.48 4.22 -22.45
C LYS A 7 -8.64 4.79 -21.32
N PRO A 8 -7.60 5.59 -21.61
CA PRO A 8 -6.84 6.23 -20.54
C PRO A 8 -7.80 7.07 -19.69
N VAL A 9 -7.65 7.00 -18.38
CA VAL A 9 -8.28 7.97 -17.47
C VAL A 9 -7.88 9.34 -17.98
N THR A 10 -8.83 10.21 -18.27
CA THR A 10 -8.52 11.59 -18.64
C THR A 10 -7.71 12.22 -17.52
N HIS A 11 -6.72 13.05 -17.82
CA HIS A 11 -5.93 13.77 -16.81
C HIS A 11 -6.82 14.50 -15.79
N LEU A 12 -7.99 14.96 -16.23
CA LEU A 12 -8.99 15.61 -15.37
C LEU A 12 -9.46 14.69 -14.21
N ASN A 13 -9.72 13.40 -14.48
CA ASN A 13 -10.14 12.45 -13.44
C ASN A 13 -9.02 12.19 -12.44
N GLN A 14 -7.76 12.18 -12.88
CA GLN A 14 -6.60 12.04 -11.97
C GLN A 14 -6.49 13.25 -11.05
N ILE A 15 -6.58 14.46 -11.59
CA ILE A 15 -6.54 15.71 -10.84
C ILE A 15 -7.68 15.73 -9.80
N TYR A 16 -8.88 15.33 -10.18
CA TYR A 16 -10.03 15.29 -9.28
C TYR A 16 -9.81 14.38 -8.07
N PHE A 17 -9.29 13.16 -8.27
CA PHE A 17 -8.99 12.24 -7.17
C PHE A 17 -7.90 12.75 -6.25
N TYR A 18 -6.85 13.36 -6.79
CA TYR A 18 -5.81 13.96 -5.96
C TYR A 18 -6.30 15.18 -5.21
N LEU A 19 -7.14 16.03 -5.81
CA LEU A 19 -7.75 17.15 -5.11
C LEU A 19 -8.61 16.69 -3.93
N VAL A 20 -9.39 15.63 -4.10
CA VAL A 20 -10.21 15.08 -3.01
C VAL A 20 -9.33 14.51 -1.90
N ALA A 21 -8.29 13.74 -2.25
CA ALA A 21 -7.33 13.25 -1.27
C ALA A 21 -6.65 14.39 -0.51
N ILE A 22 -6.30 15.46 -1.20
CA ILE A 22 -5.70 16.68 -0.64
C ILE A 22 -6.66 17.42 0.31
N LEU A 23 -7.95 17.53 -0.04
CA LEU A 23 -8.96 18.16 0.83
C LEU A 23 -9.15 17.38 2.15
N ILE A 24 -9.08 16.04 2.09
CA ILE A 24 -9.14 15.19 3.28
C ILE A 24 -7.93 15.43 4.21
N LEU A 25 -6.78 15.82 3.65
CA LEU A 25 -5.50 15.88 4.36
C LEU A 25 -5.20 17.21 5.06
N ARG A 26 -6.15 18.17 5.15
CA ARG A 26 -5.97 19.44 5.85
C ARG A 26 -4.64 20.13 5.49
N LEU A 27 -4.49 20.53 4.23
CA LEU A 27 -3.26 21.18 3.73
C LEU A 27 -2.88 22.44 4.50
N ASP A 28 -3.85 23.13 5.09
CA ASP A 28 -3.61 24.26 5.98
C ASP A 28 -2.69 23.89 7.14
N LEU A 29 -2.85 22.70 7.72
CA LEU A 29 -1.99 22.21 8.81
C LEU A 29 -0.66 21.65 8.30
N VAL A 30 -0.62 21.16 7.07
CA VAL A 30 0.59 20.56 6.47
C VAL A 30 1.70 21.59 6.32
N PHE A 31 1.36 22.78 5.82
CA PHE A 31 2.36 23.84 5.56
C PHE A 31 2.73 24.67 6.79
N LEU A 32 2.16 24.41 7.95
CA LEU A 32 2.66 24.94 9.22
C LEU A 32 3.97 24.25 9.60
N ASN A 33 4.98 25.01 10.00
CA ASN A 33 6.24 24.42 10.48
C ASN A 33 6.10 23.93 11.94
N THR A 34 5.19 23.00 12.16
CA THR A 34 4.92 22.34 13.46
C THR A 34 5.16 20.85 13.33
N MET A 35 5.56 20.21 14.43
CA MET A 35 5.74 18.76 14.45
C MET A 35 4.39 18.07 14.67
N PRO A 36 4.08 17.00 13.92
CA PRO A 36 2.90 16.20 14.19
C PRO A 36 3.09 15.42 15.50
N THR A 37 1.99 15.24 16.22
CA THR A 37 1.92 14.48 17.48
C THR A 37 0.82 13.42 17.38
N GLY A 38 0.79 12.51 18.34
CA GLY A 38 -0.20 11.43 18.41
C GLY A 38 0.34 10.09 17.90
N GLY A 39 -0.10 9.01 18.54
CA GLY A 39 0.41 7.67 18.26
C GLY A 39 1.93 7.61 18.31
N ASP A 40 2.52 6.95 17.34
CA ASP A 40 3.98 6.76 17.20
C ASP A 40 4.68 7.92 16.45
N MET A 41 3.97 9.02 16.11
CA MET A 41 4.57 10.12 15.33
C MET A 41 5.80 10.72 16.01
N GLY A 42 5.75 10.95 17.32
CA GLY A 42 6.90 11.45 18.09
C GLY A 42 8.12 10.53 18.02
N ALA A 43 7.88 9.23 18.02
CA ALA A 43 8.90 8.20 17.90
C ALA A 43 9.58 8.16 16.51
N HIS A 44 9.00 8.80 15.51
CA HIS A 44 9.58 8.92 14.17
C HIS A 44 10.21 10.28 13.89
N VAL A 45 9.64 11.34 14.47
CA VAL A 45 10.13 12.72 14.25
C VAL A 45 11.59 12.85 14.69
N VAL A 46 11.94 12.40 15.90
CA VAL A 46 13.30 12.54 16.43
C VAL A 46 14.33 11.71 15.65
N PRO A 47 14.11 10.40 15.40
CA PRO A 47 15.06 9.59 14.63
C PRO A 47 15.28 10.08 13.20
N ILE A 48 14.25 10.55 12.53
CA ILE A 48 14.37 11.08 11.17
C ILE A 48 15.17 12.39 11.18
N LYS A 49 14.97 13.24 12.18
CA LYS A 49 15.75 14.47 12.33
C LYS A 49 17.24 14.14 12.57
N TYR A 50 17.51 13.21 13.48
CA TYR A 50 18.89 12.75 13.76
C TYR A 50 19.57 12.18 12.51
N PHE A 51 18.83 11.38 11.72
CA PHE A 51 19.31 10.84 10.44
C PHE A 51 19.71 11.95 9.47
N ILE A 52 18.89 12.98 9.33
CA ILE A 52 19.16 14.13 8.43
C ILE A 52 20.42 14.87 8.87
N GLU A 53 20.55 15.13 10.16
CA GLU A 53 21.64 15.93 10.70
C GLU A 53 22.98 15.19 10.77
N ASN A 54 22.99 13.86 10.95
CA ASN A 54 24.21 13.11 11.23
C ASN A 54 24.60 12.10 10.15
N PHE A 55 23.64 11.53 9.40
CA PHE A 55 23.90 10.42 8.49
C PHE A 55 23.71 10.75 7.01
N ALA A 56 22.66 11.49 6.67
CA ALA A 56 22.25 11.67 5.28
C ALA A 56 23.32 12.33 4.40
N LEU A 57 24.00 13.37 4.89
CA LEU A 57 25.07 14.07 4.17
C LEU A 57 26.33 13.20 3.98
N ASN A 58 26.52 12.20 4.82
CA ASN A 58 27.62 11.25 4.75
C ASN A 58 27.25 9.96 3.97
N PHE A 59 26.10 9.93 3.31
CA PHE A 59 25.55 8.76 2.59
C PHE A 59 25.46 7.50 3.48
N GLN A 60 25.25 7.67 4.79
CA GLN A 60 25.02 6.60 5.73
C GLN A 60 23.52 6.34 5.86
N LEU A 61 23.10 5.07 5.76
CA LEU A 61 21.69 4.69 5.94
C LEU A 61 21.35 4.33 7.38
N ASN A 62 22.35 3.94 8.16
CA ASN A 62 22.21 3.49 9.54
C ASN A 62 23.47 3.84 10.34
N GLY A 63 23.33 3.89 11.65
CA GLY A 63 24.44 4.19 12.57
C GLY A 63 23.96 4.25 14.02
N TRP A 64 24.86 4.60 14.91
CA TRP A 64 24.53 4.78 16.32
C TRP A 64 23.97 6.19 16.57
N SER A 65 22.79 6.28 17.19
CA SER A 65 22.21 7.54 17.64
C SER A 65 22.39 7.69 19.15
N ASN A 66 22.86 8.84 19.60
CA ASN A 66 23.03 9.14 21.02
C ASN A 66 21.81 9.80 21.67
N ASP A 67 20.79 10.18 20.85
CA ASP A 67 19.68 11.02 21.32
C ASP A 67 18.64 10.25 22.12
N TRP A 68 18.59 8.89 22.04
CA TRP A 68 17.62 8.07 22.71
C TRP A 68 18.26 6.94 23.51
N PHE A 69 17.68 6.60 24.67
CA PHE A 69 18.05 5.44 25.49
C PHE A 69 19.53 5.37 25.87
N ALA A 70 20.21 6.51 25.99
CA ALA A 70 21.67 6.59 26.12
C ALA A 70 22.42 5.99 24.90
N GLY A 71 21.76 5.90 23.79
CA GLY A 71 22.25 5.39 22.52
C GLY A 71 21.48 4.17 22.00
N TYR A 72 21.23 4.15 20.67
CA TYR A 72 20.59 3.01 20.02
C TYR A 72 20.99 2.89 18.55
N PRO A 73 20.87 1.67 17.96
CA PRO A 73 21.25 1.40 16.56
C PRO A 73 20.15 1.89 15.59
N LEU A 74 20.24 3.16 15.17
CA LEU A 74 19.29 3.80 14.28
C LEU A 74 19.32 3.16 12.90
N TYR A 75 18.16 2.71 12.38
CA TYR A 75 17.93 2.07 11.08
C TYR A 75 18.72 0.76 10.85
N PHE A 76 19.14 0.07 11.89
CA PHE A 76 19.58 -1.32 11.78
C PHE A 76 18.40 -2.28 11.65
N PHE A 77 17.33 -2.04 12.43
CA PHE A 77 16.14 -2.88 12.51
C PHE A 77 14.89 -2.19 12.01
N TYR A 78 14.96 -0.89 11.74
CA TYR A 78 13.86 -0.08 11.25
C TYR A 78 14.16 0.49 9.86
N PHE A 79 13.16 0.95 9.16
CA PHE A 79 13.16 1.14 7.71
C PHE A 79 13.61 2.56 7.32
N PRO A 80 14.68 2.71 6.53
CA PRO A 80 15.28 4.02 6.26
C PRO A 80 14.56 4.83 5.17
N PHE A 81 13.68 4.22 4.35
CA PHE A 81 13.10 4.89 3.19
C PHE A 81 12.37 6.20 3.53
N PRO A 82 11.49 6.26 4.55
CA PRO A 82 10.82 7.53 4.92
C PRO A 82 11.80 8.62 5.36
N ALA A 83 12.88 8.25 6.03
CA ALA A 83 13.92 9.20 6.44
C ALA A 83 14.63 9.80 5.22
N VAL A 84 14.97 8.97 4.22
CA VAL A 84 15.57 9.44 2.96
C VAL A 84 14.62 10.39 2.23
N VAL A 85 13.33 10.06 2.14
CA VAL A 85 12.33 10.96 1.52
C VAL A 85 12.23 12.29 2.27
N THR A 86 12.19 12.22 3.61
CA THR A 86 12.14 13.45 4.43
C THR A 86 13.40 14.30 4.25
N PHE A 87 14.57 13.68 4.17
CA PHE A 87 15.83 14.39 3.87
C PHE A 87 15.74 15.14 2.54
N LEU A 88 15.30 14.48 1.47
CA LEU A 88 15.17 15.13 0.15
C LEU A 88 14.17 16.28 0.18
N LEU A 89 13.06 16.14 0.86
CA LEU A 89 12.08 17.22 1.03
C LEU A 89 12.60 18.36 1.92
N ASN A 90 13.43 18.03 2.92
CA ASN A 90 14.01 19.03 3.82
C ASN A 90 15.08 19.91 3.15
N LEU A 91 15.56 19.55 1.97
CA LEU A 91 16.42 20.43 1.15
C LEU A 91 15.66 21.65 0.63
N VAL A 92 14.32 21.58 0.58
CA VAL A 92 13.44 22.62 0.02
C VAL A 92 12.50 23.21 1.07
N PHE A 93 12.01 22.40 2.00
CA PHE A 93 11.00 22.77 2.99
C PHE A 93 11.56 22.69 4.42
N PRO A 94 11.03 23.52 5.36
CA PRO A 94 11.34 23.34 6.77
C PRO A 94 11.00 21.92 7.25
N TYR A 95 11.75 21.40 8.23
CA TYR A 95 11.65 20.01 8.67
C TYR A 95 10.22 19.54 9.00
N GLY A 96 9.44 20.34 9.74
CA GLY A 96 8.06 19.98 10.08
C GLY A 96 7.14 19.84 8.85
N VAL A 97 7.35 20.67 7.82
CA VAL A 97 6.63 20.57 6.54
C VAL A 97 7.12 19.35 5.76
N ALA A 98 8.44 19.15 5.64
CA ALA A 98 9.04 18.03 4.94
C ALA A 98 8.56 16.68 5.49
N PHE A 99 8.52 16.55 6.82
CA PHE A 99 8.03 15.35 7.49
C PHE A 99 6.54 15.08 7.17
N LYS A 100 5.68 16.10 7.26
CA LYS A 100 4.25 15.95 6.95
C LYS A 100 4.00 15.64 5.46
N LEU A 101 4.76 16.26 4.55
CA LEU A 101 4.70 15.96 3.11
C LEU A 101 5.12 14.52 2.83
N MET A 102 6.12 13.99 3.54
CA MET A 102 6.51 12.59 3.45
C MET A 102 5.36 11.67 3.88
N VAL A 103 4.69 11.96 5.01
CA VAL A 103 3.53 11.17 5.47
C VAL A 103 2.40 11.18 4.42
N ILE A 104 2.04 12.36 3.90
CA ILE A 104 1.03 12.51 2.85
C ILE A 104 1.42 11.78 1.57
N GLY A 105 2.70 11.83 1.21
CA GLY A 105 3.24 11.11 0.07
C GLY A 105 2.92 9.61 0.10
N SER A 106 2.93 8.98 1.29
CA SER A 106 2.56 7.57 1.44
C SER A 106 1.10 7.31 1.10
N ILE A 107 0.18 8.19 1.49
CA ILE A 107 -1.25 8.10 1.21
C ILE A 107 -1.51 8.25 -0.29
N LEU A 108 -0.97 9.32 -0.89
CA LEU A 108 -1.14 9.59 -2.32
C LEU A 108 -0.55 8.50 -3.20
N LEU A 109 0.63 7.97 -2.81
CA LEU A 109 1.27 6.87 -3.51
C LEU A 109 0.45 5.58 -3.42
N THR A 110 -0.21 5.33 -2.28
CA THR A 110 -1.09 4.16 -2.12
C THR A 110 -2.28 4.26 -3.08
N ILE A 111 -2.98 5.39 -3.12
CA ILE A 111 -4.10 5.60 -4.05
C ILE A 111 -3.64 5.40 -5.50
N TYR A 112 -2.50 5.99 -5.88
CA TYR A 112 -1.91 5.81 -7.20
C TYR A 112 -1.54 4.35 -7.49
N SER A 113 -1.05 3.61 -6.50
CA SER A 113 -0.65 2.21 -6.67
C SER A 113 -1.84 1.30 -7.00
N PHE A 114 -3.01 1.55 -6.41
CA PHE A 114 -4.25 0.85 -6.75
C PHE A 114 -4.68 1.12 -8.19
N GLU A 115 -4.61 2.37 -8.65
CA GLU A 115 -4.88 2.70 -10.05
C GLU A 115 -3.98 1.91 -11.00
N ARG A 116 -2.69 1.82 -10.69
CA ARG A 116 -1.74 1.04 -11.49
C ARG A 116 -2.04 -0.45 -11.48
N LEU A 117 -2.43 -1.02 -10.33
CA LEU A 117 -2.87 -2.41 -10.25
C LEU A 117 -4.08 -2.64 -11.16
N PHE A 118 -5.13 -1.84 -11.04
CA PHE A 118 -6.34 -1.99 -11.85
C PHE A 118 -6.03 -1.87 -13.34
N ARG A 119 -5.29 -0.85 -13.75
CA ARG A 119 -4.91 -0.63 -15.15
C ARG A 119 -4.14 -1.81 -15.75
N ASN A 120 -3.24 -2.43 -14.99
CA ASN A 120 -2.36 -3.47 -15.50
C ASN A 120 -2.94 -4.88 -15.32
N MET A 121 -3.90 -5.07 -14.42
CA MET A 121 -4.55 -6.35 -14.13
C MET A 121 -5.94 -6.49 -14.79
N GLN A 122 -6.09 -5.98 -16.03
CA GLN A 122 -7.24 -6.19 -16.91
C GLN A 122 -8.56 -5.51 -16.51
N SER A 123 -8.54 -4.47 -15.67
CA SER A 123 -9.71 -3.62 -15.51
C SER A 123 -9.94 -2.77 -16.76
N ASN A 124 -11.21 -2.60 -17.15
CA ASN A 124 -11.58 -1.75 -18.29
C ASN A 124 -11.51 -0.27 -17.93
N PHE A 125 -11.69 0.05 -16.63
CA PHE A 125 -11.73 1.43 -16.15
C PHE A 125 -10.78 1.62 -14.97
N SER A 126 -9.66 2.25 -15.22
CA SER A 126 -8.66 2.56 -14.18
C SER A 126 -9.17 3.51 -13.08
N ILE A 127 -10.30 4.21 -13.30
CA ILE A 127 -10.96 5.04 -12.29
C ILE A 127 -11.35 4.24 -11.03
N PHE A 128 -11.72 2.95 -11.20
CA PHE A 128 -12.00 2.08 -10.06
C PHE A 128 -10.78 1.81 -9.20
N GLY A 129 -9.59 1.86 -9.78
CA GLY A 129 -8.36 1.78 -9.01
C GLY A 129 -8.21 2.96 -8.04
N TYR A 130 -8.50 4.18 -8.47
CA TYR A 130 -8.48 5.35 -7.57
C TYR A 130 -9.51 5.23 -6.45
N ILE A 131 -10.77 4.82 -6.79
CA ILE A 131 -11.82 4.66 -5.79
C ILE A 131 -11.48 3.53 -4.82
N ALA A 132 -10.97 2.41 -5.31
CA ALA A 132 -10.52 1.31 -4.48
C ALA A 132 -9.40 1.75 -3.52
N GLY A 133 -8.43 2.53 -4.01
CA GLY A 133 -7.36 3.09 -3.20
C GLY A 133 -7.87 4.04 -2.12
N LEU A 134 -8.81 4.93 -2.46
CA LEU A 134 -9.48 5.79 -1.49
C LEU A 134 -10.29 4.99 -0.47
N THR A 135 -11.09 4.02 -0.93
CA THR A 135 -11.86 3.14 -0.05
C THR A 135 -10.94 2.42 0.91
N TYR A 136 -9.82 1.87 0.43
CA TYR A 136 -8.85 1.18 1.27
C TYR A 136 -8.25 2.11 2.34
N ILE A 137 -7.83 3.31 1.96
CA ILE A 137 -7.27 4.30 2.89
C ILE A 137 -8.30 4.73 3.94
N LEU A 138 -9.57 4.80 3.58
CA LEU A 138 -10.65 5.26 4.45
C LEU A 138 -11.36 4.12 5.21
N THR A 139 -11.02 2.85 4.94
CA THR A 139 -11.51 1.73 5.75
C THR A 139 -10.86 1.75 7.12
N GLU A 140 -11.62 1.37 8.12
CA GLU A 140 -11.21 1.16 9.49
C GLU A 140 -10.64 2.40 10.21
N SER A 141 -11.12 2.61 11.37
CA SER A 141 -10.69 3.71 12.23
C SER A 141 -9.56 3.33 13.20
N PHE A 142 -9.17 2.05 13.28
CA PHE A 142 -8.18 1.61 14.26
C PHE A 142 -6.74 1.91 13.81
N THR A 143 -5.95 2.48 14.73
CA THR A 143 -4.68 3.14 14.42
C THR A 143 -3.47 2.20 14.32
N ILE A 144 -3.62 0.89 14.59
CA ILE A 144 -2.45 -0.01 14.71
C ILE A 144 -2.32 -0.98 13.53
N TYR A 145 -3.38 -1.22 12.75
CA TYR A 145 -3.35 -2.23 11.68
C TYR A 145 -2.36 -1.92 10.56
N GLY A 146 -2.17 -0.66 10.23
CA GLY A 146 -1.34 -0.19 9.13
C GLY A 146 -2.14 -0.06 7.81
N GLY A 147 -1.64 0.77 6.91
CA GLY A 147 -2.17 0.93 5.55
C GLY A 147 -3.37 1.86 5.40
N ASN A 148 -4.18 2.08 6.42
CA ASN A 148 -5.29 3.03 6.39
C ASN A 148 -4.87 4.44 6.85
N LEU A 149 -5.78 5.43 6.73
CA LEU A 149 -5.51 6.82 7.09
C LEU A 149 -5.19 6.97 8.58
N ALA A 150 -6.02 6.40 9.45
CA ALA A 150 -5.84 6.52 10.89
C ALA A 150 -4.48 5.92 11.35
N SER A 151 -4.12 4.75 10.84
CA SER A 151 -2.81 4.13 11.12
C SER A 151 -1.65 4.96 10.56
N THR A 152 -1.79 5.48 9.36
CA THR A 152 -0.75 6.29 8.71
C THR A 152 -0.49 7.57 9.49
N LEU A 153 -1.55 8.28 9.90
CA LEU A 153 -1.47 9.49 10.72
C LEU A 153 -1.05 9.21 12.17
N ALA A 154 -1.18 7.98 12.64
CA ALA A 154 -0.66 7.54 13.94
C ALA A 154 0.82 7.09 13.90
N GLY A 155 1.52 7.18 12.74
CA GLY A 155 2.94 6.84 12.62
C GLY A 155 3.24 5.63 11.75
N GLN A 156 2.23 4.90 11.21
CA GLN A 156 2.44 3.71 10.38
C GLN A 156 2.65 4.04 8.87
N PHE A 157 3.15 5.22 8.54
CA PHE A 157 3.38 5.66 7.16
C PHE A 157 4.42 4.79 6.42
N SER A 158 5.38 4.22 7.13
CA SER A 158 6.34 3.26 6.57
C SER A 158 5.65 2.01 6.03
N PHE A 159 4.67 1.49 6.77
CA PHE A 159 3.84 0.36 6.35
C PHE A 159 3.01 0.71 5.10
N THR A 160 2.44 1.91 5.08
CA THR A 160 1.64 2.42 3.95
C THR A 160 2.50 2.58 2.69
N TYR A 161 3.72 3.13 2.79
CA TYR A 161 4.67 3.15 1.69
C TYR A 161 5.00 1.75 1.16
N SER A 162 5.25 0.81 2.06
CA SER A 162 5.61 -0.56 1.68
C SER A 162 4.50 -1.23 0.87
N ILE A 163 3.22 -1.09 1.27
CA ILE A 163 2.06 -1.57 0.49
C ILE A 163 2.02 -0.89 -0.88
N ALA A 164 2.17 0.43 -0.92
CA ALA A 164 2.12 1.17 -2.17
C ALA A 164 3.19 0.70 -3.17
N PHE A 165 4.42 0.55 -2.72
CA PHE A 165 5.51 0.05 -3.55
C PHE A 165 5.33 -1.41 -3.94
N ALA A 166 4.84 -2.26 -3.05
CA ALA A 166 4.55 -3.65 -3.36
C ALA A 166 3.45 -3.78 -4.43
N ASN A 167 2.40 -2.97 -4.34
CA ASN A 167 1.36 -2.86 -5.38
C ASN A 167 1.96 -2.42 -6.72
N LEU A 168 2.83 -1.41 -6.73
CA LEU A 168 3.52 -0.95 -7.95
C LEU A 168 4.44 -2.03 -8.52
N ALA A 169 5.14 -2.78 -7.67
CA ALA A 169 5.98 -3.90 -8.11
C ALA A 169 5.16 -4.95 -8.85
N ILE A 170 4.04 -5.39 -8.28
CA ILE A 170 3.11 -6.34 -8.93
C ILE A 170 2.51 -5.74 -10.22
N ALA A 171 2.05 -4.48 -10.17
CA ALA A 171 1.47 -3.82 -11.33
C ALA A 171 2.42 -3.74 -12.52
N HIS A 172 3.71 -3.44 -12.28
CA HIS A 172 4.72 -3.40 -13.34
C HIS A 172 5.09 -4.78 -13.83
N LEU A 173 5.17 -5.77 -12.94
CA LEU A 173 5.51 -7.14 -13.31
C LEU A 173 4.43 -7.80 -14.18
N THR A 174 3.15 -7.53 -13.92
CA THR A 174 2.01 -8.11 -14.64
C THR A 174 1.68 -7.39 -15.96
N LYS A 175 2.30 -6.24 -16.23
CA LYS A 175 2.08 -5.49 -17.45
C LYS A 175 2.59 -6.22 -18.70
N SER A 176 1.74 -6.38 -19.72
CA SER A 176 2.02 -7.21 -20.88
C SER A 176 3.04 -6.66 -21.88
N ASP A 177 3.32 -5.34 -21.91
CA ASP A 177 3.80 -4.67 -23.13
C ASP A 177 5.10 -3.86 -23.02
N LYS A 178 5.98 -4.00 -22.03
CA LYS A 178 7.16 -3.12 -21.95
C LYS A 178 8.47 -3.83 -21.65
N ASN A 179 9.49 -3.46 -22.42
CA ASN A 179 10.90 -3.61 -22.06
C ASN A 179 11.14 -2.97 -20.67
N ASN A 180 12.03 -3.55 -19.89
CA ASN A 180 12.41 -3.09 -18.54
C ASN A 180 11.35 -3.22 -17.43
N ARG A 181 10.21 -3.90 -17.66
CA ARG A 181 9.20 -4.09 -16.61
C ARG A 181 9.74 -4.78 -15.36
N HIS A 182 10.66 -5.72 -15.51
CA HIS A 182 11.29 -6.43 -14.40
C HIS A 182 12.20 -5.53 -13.57
N VAL A 183 12.95 -4.65 -14.23
CA VAL A 183 13.84 -3.68 -13.58
C VAL A 183 13.02 -2.71 -12.71
N VAL A 184 12.01 -2.09 -13.30
CA VAL A 184 11.14 -1.14 -12.57
C VAL A 184 10.39 -1.82 -11.44
N SER A 185 9.91 -3.04 -11.67
CA SER A 185 9.24 -3.86 -10.66
C SER A 185 10.18 -4.18 -9.49
N ALA A 186 11.45 -4.55 -9.77
CA ALA A 186 12.47 -4.84 -8.77
C ALA A 186 12.84 -3.60 -7.93
N ILE A 187 12.91 -2.41 -8.55
CA ILE A 187 13.14 -1.15 -7.83
C ILE A 187 12.01 -0.91 -6.82
N PHE A 188 10.75 -1.04 -7.25
CA PHE A 188 9.62 -0.87 -6.33
C PHE A 188 9.59 -1.94 -5.24
N LEU A 189 9.94 -3.18 -5.55
CA LEU A 189 10.05 -4.23 -4.52
C LEU A 189 11.15 -3.90 -3.50
N GLY A 190 12.29 -3.37 -3.95
CA GLY A 190 13.37 -2.90 -3.07
C GLY A 190 12.91 -1.75 -2.16
N PHE A 191 12.19 -0.77 -2.70
CA PHE A 191 11.62 0.32 -1.90
C PHE A 191 10.56 -0.17 -0.92
N SER A 192 9.79 -1.22 -1.27
CA SER A 192 8.86 -1.86 -0.33
C SER A 192 9.61 -2.43 0.88
N LEU A 193 10.72 -3.16 0.66
CA LEU A 193 11.55 -3.68 1.75
C LEU A 193 12.16 -2.57 2.60
N LEU A 194 12.71 -1.53 1.98
CA LEU A 194 13.29 -0.38 2.68
C LEU A 194 12.25 0.47 3.42
N SER A 195 10.96 0.28 3.12
CA SER A 195 9.85 0.95 3.80
C SER A 195 9.28 0.15 4.97
N HIS A 196 9.02 -1.16 4.80
CA HIS A 196 8.55 -2.02 5.90
C HIS A 196 8.61 -3.51 5.55
N LEU A 197 9.12 -4.33 6.49
CA LEU A 197 9.35 -5.76 6.26
C LEU A 197 8.05 -6.57 6.08
N ILE A 198 7.01 -6.30 6.88
CA ILE A 198 5.78 -7.11 6.86
C ILE A 198 5.06 -7.07 5.50
N PRO A 199 4.71 -5.91 4.92
CA PRO A 199 4.11 -5.88 3.60
C PRO A 199 5.04 -6.49 2.54
N PHE A 200 6.33 -6.20 2.59
CA PHE A 200 7.30 -6.78 1.67
C PHE A 200 7.24 -8.32 1.69
N LEU A 201 7.31 -8.96 2.86
CA LEU A 201 7.31 -10.42 2.98
C LEU A 201 6.03 -11.05 2.43
N ILE A 202 4.86 -10.48 2.75
CA ILE A 202 3.58 -10.97 2.26
C ILE A 202 3.51 -10.89 0.73
N TYR A 203 3.95 -9.76 0.16
CA TYR A 203 3.93 -9.57 -1.29
C TYR A 203 5.04 -10.33 -2.02
N ALA A 204 6.18 -10.57 -1.39
CA ALA A 204 7.31 -11.27 -2.01
C ALA A 204 6.91 -12.66 -2.51
N LEU A 205 6.07 -13.40 -1.77
CA LEU A 205 5.61 -14.74 -2.15
C LEU A 205 4.87 -14.71 -3.49
N ILE A 206 3.88 -13.84 -3.63
CA ILE A 206 3.11 -13.73 -4.88
C ILE A 206 3.92 -13.04 -6.00
N TYR A 207 4.81 -12.11 -5.62
CA TYR A 207 5.73 -11.49 -6.56
C TYR A 207 6.64 -12.52 -7.24
N PHE A 208 7.28 -13.42 -6.49
CA PHE A 208 8.12 -14.48 -7.04
C PHE A 208 7.36 -15.41 -7.97
N TYR A 209 6.10 -15.74 -7.64
CA TYR A 209 5.26 -16.52 -8.54
C TYR A 209 5.09 -15.83 -9.90
N PHE A 210 4.71 -14.54 -9.92
CA PHE A 210 4.57 -13.78 -11.17
C PHE A 210 5.90 -13.58 -11.90
N TRP A 211 6.98 -13.36 -11.15
CA TRP A 211 8.32 -13.20 -11.70
C TRP A 211 8.80 -14.47 -12.44
N ILE A 212 8.55 -15.64 -11.89
CA ILE A 212 8.85 -16.92 -12.54
C ILE A 212 8.00 -17.11 -13.79
N LYS A 213 6.68 -16.86 -13.71
CA LYS A 213 5.72 -17.03 -14.80
C LYS A 213 5.85 -16.00 -15.93
N ALA A 214 6.48 -14.87 -15.68
CA ALA A 214 6.65 -13.84 -16.69
C ALA A 214 7.53 -14.34 -17.84
N LYS A 215 7.02 -14.16 -19.08
CA LYS A 215 7.72 -14.52 -20.32
C LYS A 215 8.81 -13.49 -20.64
N ASN A 216 9.94 -13.59 -19.99
CA ASN A 216 11.08 -12.70 -20.21
C ASN A 216 12.37 -13.48 -20.35
N THR A 217 13.39 -12.81 -20.91
CA THR A 217 14.72 -13.39 -21.03
C THR A 217 15.35 -13.65 -19.66
N THR A 218 16.22 -14.64 -19.57
CA THR A 218 16.98 -14.92 -18.37
C THR A 218 17.80 -13.70 -17.92
N VAL A 219 18.32 -12.94 -18.88
CA VAL A 219 19.10 -11.72 -18.64
C VAL A 219 18.27 -10.66 -17.92
N GLU A 220 17.03 -10.40 -18.38
CA GLU A 220 16.15 -9.41 -17.71
C GLU A 220 15.80 -9.81 -16.27
N LYS A 221 15.54 -11.10 -16.05
CA LYS A 221 15.30 -11.65 -14.72
C LYS A 221 16.52 -11.51 -13.81
N PHE A 222 17.69 -11.85 -14.32
CA PHE A 222 18.95 -11.72 -13.57
C PHE A 222 19.25 -10.25 -13.24
N SER A 223 19.16 -9.36 -14.22
CA SER A 223 19.34 -7.91 -14.01
C SER A 223 18.38 -7.34 -12.96
N SER A 224 17.12 -7.80 -12.95
CA SER A 224 16.16 -7.36 -11.93
C SER A 224 16.54 -7.83 -10.52
N GLY A 225 17.06 -9.04 -10.39
CA GLY A 225 17.59 -9.56 -9.12
C GLY A 225 18.81 -8.77 -8.62
N LEU A 226 19.74 -8.45 -9.52
CA LEU A 226 20.91 -7.61 -9.18
C LEU A 226 20.50 -6.20 -8.72
N ILE A 227 19.54 -5.58 -9.39
CA ILE A 227 19.05 -4.24 -9.02
C ILE A 227 18.37 -4.27 -7.66
N PHE A 228 17.51 -5.27 -7.40
CA PHE A 228 16.92 -5.45 -6.08
C PHE A 228 17.97 -5.58 -5.00
N LEU A 229 18.96 -6.44 -5.20
CA LEU A 229 20.08 -6.62 -4.27
C LEU A 229 20.86 -5.33 -4.07
N PHE A 230 21.21 -4.63 -5.15
CA PHE A 230 21.96 -3.37 -5.06
C PHE A 230 21.25 -2.32 -4.19
N ILE A 231 19.92 -2.20 -4.33
CA ILE A 231 19.11 -1.25 -3.56
C ILE A 231 19.02 -1.68 -2.08
N THR A 232 18.94 -2.98 -1.80
CA THR A 232 18.57 -3.47 -0.47
C THR A 232 19.72 -4.03 0.35
N ILE A 233 20.85 -4.35 -0.27
CA ILE A 233 21.93 -5.15 0.34
C ILE A 233 22.46 -4.53 1.64
N ARG A 234 22.65 -3.21 1.66
CA ARG A 234 23.17 -2.53 2.85
C ARG A 234 22.24 -2.67 4.05
N PHE A 235 20.93 -2.44 3.84
CA PHE A 235 19.93 -2.60 4.89
C PHE A 235 19.77 -4.08 5.28
N THR A 236 19.66 -4.96 4.29
CA THR A 236 19.46 -6.41 4.52
C THR A 236 20.63 -7.03 5.26
N THR A 237 21.86 -6.70 4.88
CA THR A 237 23.06 -7.17 5.58
C THR A 237 23.07 -6.67 7.01
N SER A 238 22.84 -5.38 7.23
CA SER A 238 22.76 -4.81 8.57
C SER A 238 21.71 -5.47 9.45
N LEU A 239 20.50 -5.70 8.90
CA LEU A 239 19.42 -6.39 9.60
C LEU A 239 19.81 -7.84 9.95
N LEU A 240 20.30 -8.61 8.99
CA LEU A 240 20.61 -10.04 9.18
C LEU A 240 21.77 -10.29 10.14
N THR A 241 22.82 -9.47 10.07
CA THR A 241 23.98 -9.60 10.96
C THR A 241 23.69 -9.23 12.41
N ASN A 242 22.59 -8.51 12.66
CA ASN A 242 22.24 -8.03 14.01
C ASN A 242 20.91 -8.63 14.52
N LEU A 243 20.35 -9.64 13.88
CA LEU A 243 19.07 -10.25 14.30
C LEU A 243 19.10 -10.77 15.74
N GLU A 244 20.24 -11.24 16.22
CA GLU A 244 20.41 -11.74 17.59
C GLU A 244 20.13 -10.66 18.68
N TYR A 245 20.23 -9.39 18.33
CA TYR A 245 19.93 -8.27 19.23
C TYR A 245 18.45 -7.85 19.21
N THR A 246 17.61 -8.54 18.43
CA THR A 246 16.17 -8.28 18.41
C THR A 246 15.46 -9.11 19.46
N THR A 247 14.41 -8.55 20.07
CA THR A 247 13.52 -9.26 20.96
C THR A 247 12.14 -9.38 20.35
N ASN A 248 11.47 -10.49 20.63
CA ASN A 248 10.09 -10.67 20.22
C ASN A 248 9.18 -9.68 20.95
N MET A 249 8.31 -9.00 20.20
CA MET A 249 7.27 -8.17 20.80
C MET A 249 6.12 -9.06 21.24
N SER A 250 5.80 -9.06 22.53
CA SER A 250 4.64 -9.78 23.06
C SER A 250 3.38 -8.91 22.88
N TYR A 251 2.61 -9.16 21.85
CA TYR A 251 1.24 -8.66 21.72
C TYR A 251 0.25 -9.78 22.03
N THR A 252 -0.85 -9.44 22.71
CA THR A 252 -1.97 -10.37 22.84
C THR A 252 -2.60 -10.57 21.46
N PRO A 253 -2.58 -11.79 20.90
CA PRO A 253 -3.14 -12.04 19.59
C PRO A 253 -4.66 -11.89 19.62
N PHE A 254 -5.22 -11.43 18.53
CA PHE A 254 -6.66 -11.49 18.31
C PHE A 254 -7.11 -12.91 18.05
N THR A 255 -8.23 -13.30 18.66
CA THR A 255 -8.78 -14.67 18.56
C THR A 255 -10.15 -14.72 17.91
N LYS A 256 -10.87 -13.59 17.85
CA LYS A 256 -12.24 -13.54 17.37
C LYS A 256 -12.28 -13.20 15.88
N LEU A 257 -13.18 -13.83 15.13
CA LEU A 257 -13.41 -13.50 13.73
C LEU A 257 -13.84 -12.03 13.53
N SER A 258 -14.56 -11.45 14.49
CA SER A 258 -14.95 -10.03 14.48
C SER A 258 -13.75 -9.07 14.54
N ASP A 259 -12.59 -9.53 14.99
CA ASP A 259 -11.39 -8.73 15.01
C ASP A 259 -10.68 -8.74 13.64
N LEU A 260 -10.90 -9.81 12.87
CA LEU A 260 -10.41 -9.91 11.48
C LEU A 260 -11.34 -9.20 10.49
N VAL A 261 -12.66 -9.45 10.60
CA VAL A 261 -13.68 -8.89 9.71
C VAL A 261 -14.39 -7.75 10.44
N LYS A 262 -13.97 -6.53 10.15
CA LYS A 262 -14.53 -5.32 10.76
C LYS A 262 -15.85 -4.90 10.09
N SER A 263 -16.64 -4.08 10.80
CA SER A 263 -17.98 -3.65 10.37
C SER A 263 -17.96 -2.86 9.06
N ASP A 264 -16.95 -2.09 8.81
CA ASP A 264 -16.78 -1.26 7.60
C ASP A 264 -16.40 -2.08 6.36
N ILE A 265 -15.76 -3.27 6.51
CA ILE A 265 -15.47 -4.18 5.39
C ILE A 265 -16.59 -5.21 5.14
N THR A 266 -17.44 -5.46 6.12
CA THR A 266 -18.52 -6.45 6.06
C THR A 266 -19.48 -6.23 4.88
N PRO A 267 -19.94 -5.01 4.54
CA PRO A 267 -20.81 -4.79 3.39
C PRO A 267 -20.18 -5.24 2.07
N TYR A 268 -18.89 -5.01 1.88
CA TYR A 268 -18.16 -5.44 0.67
C TYR A 268 -18.11 -6.96 0.57
N ILE A 269 -17.84 -7.65 1.68
CA ILE A 269 -17.83 -9.12 1.74
C ILE A 269 -19.20 -9.68 1.39
N LEU A 270 -20.28 -9.12 1.93
CA LEU A 270 -21.66 -9.56 1.64
C LEU A 270 -22.00 -9.39 0.15
N VAL A 271 -21.65 -8.25 -0.45
CA VAL A 271 -21.89 -8.01 -1.89
C VAL A 271 -21.05 -8.96 -2.74
N ILE A 272 -19.79 -9.19 -2.39
CA ILE A 272 -18.93 -10.18 -3.06
C ILE A 272 -19.61 -11.55 -2.99
N PHE A 273 -20.07 -11.97 -1.82
CA PHE A 273 -20.73 -13.26 -1.63
C PHE A 273 -22.00 -13.40 -2.50
N ILE A 274 -22.83 -12.36 -2.55
CA ILE A 274 -24.03 -12.34 -3.41
C ILE A 274 -23.62 -12.48 -4.88
N ILE A 275 -22.64 -11.71 -5.35
CA ILE A 275 -22.16 -11.81 -6.74
C ILE A 275 -21.63 -13.22 -7.04
N LEU A 276 -20.91 -13.82 -6.10
CA LEU A 276 -20.40 -15.18 -6.22
C LEU A 276 -21.50 -16.22 -6.35
N LEU A 277 -22.57 -16.14 -5.56
CA LEU A 277 -23.70 -17.07 -5.61
C LEU A 277 -24.33 -17.09 -7.01
N PHE A 278 -24.48 -15.96 -7.65
CA PHE A 278 -25.10 -15.85 -8.97
C PHE A 278 -24.13 -16.06 -10.15
N ASN A 279 -22.81 -15.96 -9.92
CA ASN A 279 -21.81 -15.97 -10.99
C ASN A 279 -20.58 -16.85 -10.69
N MET A 280 -20.73 -17.95 -9.96
CA MET A 280 -19.63 -18.84 -9.55
C MET A 280 -18.68 -19.25 -10.70
N LYS A 281 -19.24 -19.63 -11.87
CA LYS A 281 -18.46 -20.04 -13.05
C LYS A 281 -17.52 -18.93 -13.55
N LEU A 282 -17.91 -17.67 -13.37
CA LEU A 282 -17.16 -16.54 -13.82
C LEU A 282 -15.94 -16.28 -12.93
N VAL A 283 -16.14 -16.35 -11.63
CA VAL A 283 -15.11 -16.11 -10.63
C VAL A 283 -14.08 -17.24 -10.67
N MET A 284 -14.51 -18.48 -10.73
CA MET A 284 -13.65 -19.67 -10.85
C MET A 284 -12.80 -19.66 -12.14
N SER A 285 -13.20 -18.92 -13.17
CA SER A 285 -12.43 -18.81 -14.41
C SER A 285 -11.28 -17.81 -14.35
N PHE A 286 -11.10 -17.07 -13.23
CA PHE A 286 -10.14 -15.99 -13.08
C PHE A 286 -10.14 -14.93 -14.21
N LYS A 287 -11.29 -14.77 -14.88
CA LYS A 287 -11.43 -13.81 -15.98
C LYS A 287 -11.61 -12.37 -15.50
N VAL A 288 -12.14 -12.19 -14.30
CA VAL A 288 -12.42 -10.89 -13.69
C VAL A 288 -11.46 -10.58 -12.57
N THR A 289 -11.25 -11.55 -11.70
CA THR A 289 -10.27 -11.49 -10.61
C THR A 289 -9.00 -12.25 -10.99
N SER A 290 -7.89 -11.96 -10.35
CA SER A 290 -6.62 -12.66 -10.57
C SER A 290 -6.21 -13.46 -9.34
N LEU A 291 -5.20 -14.31 -9.52
CA LEU A 291 -4.60 -15.06 -8.41
C LEU A 291 -4.08 -14.15 -7.30
N PHE A 292 -3.68 -12.93 -7.62
CA PHE A 292 -3.12 -11.98 -6.67
C PHE A 292 -4.10 -11.64 -5.54
N GLU A 293 -5.32 -11.20 -5.87
CA GLU A 293 -6.32 -10.76 -4.89
C GLU A 293 -6.74 -11.92 -3.98
N TRP A 294 -6.99 -13.08 -4.57
CA TRP A 294 -7.37 -14.27 -3.81
C TRP A 294 -6.23 -14.77 -2.92
N PHE A 295 -5.00 -14.72 -3.42
CA PHE A 295 -3.84 -15.04 -2.60
C PHE A 295 -3.77 -14.13 -1.38
N ILE A 296 -3.88 -12.81 -1.56
CA ILE A 296 -3.83 -11.85 -0.46
C ILE A 296 -4.94 -12.14 0.57
N VAL A 297 -6.19 -12.37 0.15
CA VAL A 297 -7.30 -12.67 1.06
C VAL A 297 -7.08 -13.98 1.80
N ILE A 298 -6.82 -15.07 1.08
CA ILE A 298 -6.66 -16.41 1.68
C ILE A 298 -5.46 -16.43 2.61
N PHE A 299 -4.32 -15.88 2.16
CA PHE A 299 -3.09 -15.83 2.94
C PHE A 299 -3.25 -14.99 4.21
N SER A 300 -4.00 -13.88 4.13
CA SER A 300 -4.35 -13.07 5.30
C SER A 300 -5.15 -13.85 6.33
N VAL A 301 -6.17 -14.59 5.90
CA VAL A 301 -6.97 -15.43 6.80
C VAL A 301 -6.12 -16.52 7.45
N LEU A 302 -5.25 -17.18 6.67
CA LEU A 302 -4.36 -18.20 7.19
C LEU A 302 -3.36 -17.63 8.20
N LEU A 303 -2.71 -16.50 7.89
CA LEU A 303 -1.79 -15.86 8.81
C LEU A 303 -2.48 -15.38 10.09
N TYR A 304 -3.73 -14.91 10.00
CA TYR A 304 -4.45 -14.48 11.19
C TYR A 304 -4.59 -15.58 12.24
N PHE A 305 -4.89 -16.81 11.81
CA PHE A 305 -5.11 -17.94 12.71
C PHE A 305 -3.86 -18.76 13.03
N TYR A 306 -2.86 -18.75 12.13
CA TYR A 306 -1.74 -19.70 12.21
C TYR A 306 -0.36 -19.03 12.37
N VAL A 307 -0.28 -17.70 12.44
CA VAL A 307 1.01 -17.07 12.71
C VAL A 307 1.46 -17.39 14.12
N PRO A 308 2.72 -17.86 14.32
CA PRO A 308 3.23 -18.15 15.65
C PRO A 308 3.22 -16.92 16.55
N GLU A 309 2.84 -17.11 17.81
CA GLU A 309 2.91 -16.07 18.83
C GLU A 309 4.34 -15.50 18.93
N GLY A 310 4.46 -14.20 19.03
CA GLY A 310 5.74 -13.51 19.10
C GLY A 310 6.45 -13.27 17.76
N ALA A 311 6.04 -13.95 16.68
CA ALA A 311 6.63 -13.73 15.35
C ALA A 311 6.06 -12.50 14.63
N LEU A 312 4.74 -12.36 14.70
CA LEU A 312 3.98 -11.25 14.11
C LEU A 312 2.69 -11.05 14.91
N TRP A 313 2.39 -9.80 15.26
CA TRP A 313 1.06 -9.51 15.75
C TRP A 313 0.01 -9.67 14.64
N ASN A 314 -0.93 -10.59 14.83
CA ASN A 314 -1.91 -10.96 13.81
C ASN A 314 -2.87 -9.82 13.41
N GLY A 315 -3.03 -8.79 14.24
CA GLY A 315 -3.76 -7.56 13.86
C GLY A 315 -3.19 -6.86 12.62
N ARG A 316 -1.89 -6.99 12.33
CA ARG A 316 -1.26 -6.43 11.13
C ARG A 316 -1.78 -7.05 9.82
N VAL A 317 -2.37 -8.23 9.91
CA VAL A 317 -2.88 -8.97 8.75
C VAL A 317 -4.22 -8.41 8.28
N VAL A 318 -4.97 -7.75 9.15
CA VAL A 318 -6.30 -7.16 8.84
C VAL A 318 -6.21 -6.19 7.66
N SER A 319 -5.15 -5.39 7.58
CA SER A 319 -4.96 -4.44 6.48
C SER A 319 -4.85 -5.12 5.10
N PHE A 320 -4.27 -6.32 5.03
CA PHE A 320 -4.16 -7.08 3.78
C PHE A 320 -5.48 -7.75 3.40
N LEU A 321 -6.25 -8.22 4.39
CA LEU A 321 -7.61 -8.69 4.13
C LEU A 321 -8.46 -7.57 3.52
N ASN A 322 -8.45 -6.38 4.14
CA ASN A 322 -9.18 -5.21 3.65
C ASN A 322 -8.74 -4.85 2.22
N LEU A 323 -7.43 -4.83 1.96
CA LEU A 323 -6.88 -4.57 0.64
C LEU A 323 -7.42 -5.56 -0.41
N GLY A 324 -7.33 -6.85 -0.15
CA GLY A 324 -7.79 -7.90 -1.06
C GLY A 324 -9.29 -7.84 -1.31
N VAL A 325 -10.09 -7.66 -0.26
CA VAL A 325 -11.56 -7.53 -0.34
C VAL A 325 -11.97 -6.32 -1.17
N VAL A 326 -11.35 -5.16 -0.94
CA VAL A 326 -11.63 -3.93 -1.71
C VAL A 326 -11.31 -4.12 -3.19
N ILE A 327 -10.16 -4.72 -3.53
CA ILE A 327 -9.80 -4.98 -4.93
C ILE A 327 -10.80 -5.94 -5.58
N ILE A 328 -11.14 -7.05 -4.94
CA ILE A 328 -12.11 -8.04 -5.46
C ILE A 328 -13.47 -7.38 -5.67
N PHE A 329 -13.95 -6.62 -4.68
CA PHE A 329 -15.23 -5.94 -4.75
C PHE A 329 -15.31 -5.04 -5.99
N PHE A 330 -14.37 -4.10 -6.16
CA PHE A 330 -14.43 -3.15 -7.28
C PHE A 330 -14.25 -3.81 -8.65
N LYS A 331 -13.49 -4.88 -8.75
CA LYS A 331 -13.38 -5.66 -10.00
C LYS A 331 -14.69 -6.40 -10.35
N LEU A 332 -15.30 -7.04 -9.36
CA LEU A 332 -16.58 -7.72 -9.56
C LEU A 332 -17.72 -6.74 -9.83
N PHE A 333 -17.72 -5.60 -9.17
CA PHE A 333 -18.68 -4.53 -9.38
C PHE A 333 -18.57 -3.96 -10.80
N GLU A 334 -17.37 -3.60 -11.25
CA GLU A 334 -17.12 -3.18 -12.63
C GLU A 334 -17.67 -4.20 -13.64
N TYR A 335 -17.34 -5.46 -13.43
CA TYR A 335 -17.79 -6.53 -14.32
C TYR A 335 -19.32 -6.66 -14.35
N SER A 336 -19.97 -6.61 -13.18
CA SER A 336 -21.43 -6.74 -13.06
C SER A 336 -22.15 -5.60 -13.78
N VAL A 337 -21.69 -4.37 -13.60
CA VAL A 337 -22.28 -3.20 -14.29
C VAL A 337 -22.11 -3.31 -15.80
N MET A 338 -20.93 -3.73 -16.28
CA MET A 338 -20.67 -3.87 -17.71
C MET A 338 -21.46 -4.99 -18.38
N ASN A 339 -21.91 -6.01 -17.62
CA ASN A 339 -22.77 -7.06 -18.15
C ASN A 339 -24.26 -6.70 -18.18
N ILE A 340 -24.69 -5.84 -17.25
CA ILE A 340 -26.10 -5.41 -17.14
C ILE A 340 -26.42 -4.31 -18.16
N PHE A 341 -25.46 -3.41 -18.38
CA PHE A 341 -25.65 -2.23 -19.23
C PHE A 341 -24.83 -2.33 -20.53
N ARG A 342 -25.31 -1.70 -21.62
CA ARG A 342 -24.48 -1.48 -22.80
C ARG A 342 -23.24 -0.64 -22.41
N TYR A 343 -22.14 -0.86 -23.09
CA TYR A 343 -20.83 -0.25 -22.75
C TYR A 343 -20.89 1.25 -22.43
N GLU A 344 -21.55 2.06 -23.30
CA GLU A 344 -21.66 3.50 -23.11
C GLU A 344 -22.49 3.88 -21.87
N GLN A 345 -23.62 3.19 -21.66
CA GLN A 345 -24.46 3.37 -20.47
C GLN A 345 -23.74 2.92 -19.20
N GLY A 346 -23.04 1.80 -19.26
CA GLY A 346 -22.21 1.29 -18.18
C GLY A 346 -21.12 2.28 -17.76
N GLU A 347 -20.43 2.91 -18.73
CA GLU A 347 -19.41 3.92 -18.46
C GLU A 347 -19.99 5.16 -17.74
N ILE A 348 -21.15 5.63 -18.17
CA ILE A 348 -21.84 6.77 -17.54
C ILE A 348 -22.27 6.43 -16.12
N ILE A 349 -22.90 5.26 -15.93
CA ILE A 349 -23.37 4.80 -14.61
C ILE A 349 -22.19 4.66 -13.65
N LEU A 350 -21.10 4.07 -14.10
CA LEU A 350 -19.90 3.89 -13.31
C LEU A 350 -19.27 5.23 -12.91
N LYS A 351 -19.27 6.23 -13.79
CA LYS A 351 -18.83 7.59 -13.46
C LYS A 351 -19.71 8.26 -12.43
N ILE A 352 -21.05 8.14 -12.57
CA ILE A 352 -22.00 8.69 -11.61
C ILE A 352 -21.82 8.03 -10.24
N LEU A 353 -21.80 6.70 -10.19
CA LEU A 353 -21.62 5.95 -8.94
C LEU A 353 -20.27 6.27 -8.28
N SER A 354 -19.19 6.39 -9.06
CA SER A 354 -17.90 6.77 -8.53
C SER A 354 -17.92 8.16 -7.91
N THR A 355 -18.62 9.09 -8.55
CA THR A 355 -18.80 10.47 -8.02
C THR A 355 -19.64 10.47 -6.75
N ILE A 356 -20.71 9.66 -6.68
CA ILE A 356 -21.55 9.54 -5.49
C ILE A 356 -20.75 8.92 -4.33
N ILE A 357 -20.01 7.83 -4.57
CA ILE A 357 -19.17 7.21 -3.55
C ILE A 357 -18.15 8.20 -3.02
N LEU A 358 -17.49 8.93 -3.91
CA LEU A 358 -16.51 9.94 -3.53
C LEU A 358 -17.15 11.08 -2.70
N PHE A 359 -18.33 11.55 -3.12
CA PHE A 359 -19.04 12.60 -2.40
C PHE A 359 -19.55 12.12 -1.03
N SER A 360 -20.00 10.86 -0.91
CA SER A 360 -20.38 10.29 0.38
C SER A 360 -19.19 10.18 1.34
N TYR A 361 -18.00 9.83 0.85
CA TYR A 361 -16.79 9.87 1.66
C TYR A 361 -16.43 11.28 2.11
N LEU A 362 -16.55 12.28 1.23
CA LEU A 362 -16.32 13.69 1.62
C LEU A 362 -17.27 14.15 2.73
N LEU A 363 -18.57 13.83 2.62
CA LEU A 363 -19.55 14.20 3.64
C LEU A 363 -19.25 13.53 4.99
N THR A 364 -18.92 12.23 5.00
CA THR A 364 -18.59 11.53 6.25
C THR A 364 -17.29 12.03 6.89
N PHE A 365 -16.40 12.65 6.11
CA PHE A 365 -15.17 13.26 6.64
C PHE A 365 -15.38 14.66 7.17
N VAL A 366 -16.20 15.48 6.51
CA VAL A 366 -16.49 16.85 6.97
C VAL A 366 -17.13 16.83 8.36
N ASP A 367 -17.99 15.85 8.65
CA ASP A 367 -18.63 15.70 9.96
C ASP A 367 -17.71 15.18 11.09
N LYS A 368 -16.52 14.70 10.75
CA LYS A 368 -15.54 14.13 11.73
C LYS A 368 -14.39 15.10 12.05
N TRP A 369 -14.33 16.25 11.40
CA TRP A 369 -13.33 17.31 11.59
C TRP A 369 -13.97 18.60 12.12
#